data_9b9bda3870b8fe508b1b050361323157
#
_entry.id   9b9bda3870b8fe508b1b050361323157
#
_cell.length_a   1.000
_cell.length_b   1.000
_cell.length_c   1.000
_cell.angle_alpha   90.00
_cell.angle_beta   90.00
_cell.angle_gamma   90.00
#
_symmetry.space_group_name_H-M   'P 1'
#
loop_
_entity.id
_entity.type
_entity.pdbx_description
1 polymer ?
#
loop_
_entity_poly.entity_id
_entity_poly.type
_entity_poly.pdbx_seq_one_letter_code
_entity_poly.pdbx_strand_id
1 'polypeptide(L)'
;MVGDPVGDAVSHSVLIWSRTDRAAAMEVEFSTRADFQGSVKLRGAVARAESGWTARQELRGLRAGAEYFYRVRFVAAGGAGGTGSGAASEPFTGRFRTPGGMVEGRPRGVRLLWSGDTCGQGWGINPDLGGMRIYEAMRQRGADFFIHSGDTIYADNPIPREVRLSPSIAQNAAAAPGGAGRFALGDGTIWRNVVTEAKSRVARTLADFRGAYDYNFLDANVRRFHAEVPQVWQWDDHEFRNNWSPGNVEGSAAARQAFREYAPMRMRPGVDRIYRKVSYGPLVDVFVVDMRSYRAANTHNLQSKEGAETAFLGAAQWRWLEAAVAGSRAKWKVIAADMPLGLLVGDGKDGEGRARWEAVANGDGGGPLGRELEVARLLGAWKKAHVKNVVWVTADVHYTAAHLYSPERAKFTEFDPFWEFVSGPLNAGTFGPGALDGTFGPEVVFAKAPPKGQANLPPSAGYQFFGELEVDGKSGEMRVVLRDWEGAALWERALG
;
A
#
# COMPACT_ATOMS: atom_id res chain seq x y z
N MET A 1 -7.94 12.69 3.80
CA MET A 1 -7.33 11.43 4.26
C MET A 1 -6.77 11.58 5.66
N VAL A 2 -6.77 10.53 6.42
CA VAL A 2 -6.00 10.38 7.65
C VAL A 2 -4.75 9.59 7.30
N GLY A 3 -3.58 9.99 7.78
CA GLY A 3 -2.32 9.34 7.44
C GLY A 3 -1.40 9.13 8.64
N ASP A 4 -0.37 8.31 8.44
CA ASP A 4 0.68 7.94 9.37
C ASP A 4 0.27 8.07 10.85
N PRO A 5 -0.57 7.17 11.37
CA PRO A 5 -0.91 7.17 12.79
C PRO A 5 0.33 6.74 13.58
N VAL A 6 0.81 7.58 14.47
CA VAL A 6 1.95 7.27 15.34
C VAL A 6 1.55 7.37 16.78
N GLY A 7 1.82 6.33 17.53
CA GLY A 7 1.67 6.31 18.96
C GLY A 7 2.77 5.46 19.58
N ASP A 8 3.74 6.11 20.19
CA ASP A 8 4.66 5.49 21.13
C ASP A 8 4.17 5.74 22.58
N ALA A 9 4.97 5.36 23.55
CA ALA A 9 4.64 5.53 24.96
C ALA A 9 4.51 7.01 25.41
N VAL A 10 4.87 7.97 24.56
CA VAL A 10 5.04 9.38 24.93
C VAL A 10 4.17 10.33 24.10
N SER A 11 3.88 10.00 22.85
CA SER A 11 3.13 10.91 21.95
C SER A 11 2.18 10.16 21.02
N HIS A 12 0.98 10.72 20.86
CA HIS A 12 0.00 10.23 19.89
C HIS A 12 -0.31 11.36 18.93
N SER A 13 -0.13 11.11 17.66
CA SER A 13 -0.40 12.09 16.61
C SER A 13 -0.89 11.42 15.34
N VAL A 14 -1.66 12.17 14.58
CA VAL A 14 -2.22 11.76 13.28
C VAL A 14 -2.05 12.90 12.30
N LEU A 15 -1.79 12.59 11.05
CA LEU A 15 -1.72 13.56 9.97
C LEU A 15 -3.08 13.63 9.27
N ILE A 16 -3.64 14.81 9.11
CA ILE A 16 -4.78 15.06 8.23
C ILE A 16 -4.26 15.65 6.93
N TRP A 17 -4.56 15.02 5.83
CA TRP A 17 -4.26 15.46 4.47
C TRP A 17 -5.55 15.81 3.74
N SER A 18 -5.54 16.88 2.97
CA SER A 18 -6.65 17.25 2.10
C SER A 18 -6.16 18.06 0.90
N ARG A 19 -7.03 18.21 -0.10
CA ARG A 19 -6.75 18.93 -1.35
C ARG A 19 -7.92 19.86 -1.70
N THR A 20 -7.58 20.94 -2.36
CA THR A 20 -8.54 21.92 -2.93
C THR A 20 -8.19 22.19 -4.40
N ASP A 21 -8.91 23.06 -5.06
CA ASP A 21 -8.72 23.45 -6.46
C ASP A 21 -8.05 24.82 -6.64
N ARG A 22 -7.74 25.51 -5.54
CA ARG A 22 -7.21 26.88 -5.53
C ARG A 22 -6.41 27.18 -4.27
N ALA A 23 -5.75 28.36 -4.26
CA ALA A 23 -5.05 28.84 -3.08
C ALA A 23 -6.02 29.07 -1.91
N ALA A 24 -5.93 28.23 -0.87
CA ALA A 24 -6.81 28.32 0.29
C ALA A 24 -6.14 27.74 1.54
N ALA A 25 -6.45 28.28 2.71
CA ALA A 25 -5.96 27.77 3.98
C ALA A 25 -6.82 26.58 4.42
N MET A 26 -6.15 25.50 4.77
CA MET A 26 -6.80 24.33 5.36
C MET A 26 -7.21 24.64 6.81
N GLU A 27 -8.44 24.38 7.17
CA GLU A 27 -8.89 24.38 8.57
C GLU A 27 -9.34 22.97 8.96
N VAL A 28 -8.87 22.52 10.13
CA VAL A 28 -9.24 21.21 10.70
C VAL A 28 -9.88 21.45 12.05
N GLU A 29 -11.07 20.92 12.23
CA GLU A 29 -11.76 20.86 13.51
C GLU A 29 -11.89 19.40 13.94
N PHE A 30 -11.57 19.09 15.21
CA PHE A 30 -11.63 17.70 15.68
C PHE A 30 -12.12 17.62 17.14
N SER A 31 -12.76 16.52 17.47
CA SER A 31 -13.33 16.23 18.78
C SER A 31 -13.38 14.72 19.01
N THR A 32 -13.49 14.31 20.27
CA THR A 32 -13.85 12.92 20.63
C THR A 32 -15.37 12.69 20.60
N ARG A 33 -16.14 13.71 20.26
CA ARG A 33 -17.60 13.64 20.14
C ARG A 33 -18.01 13.88 18.68
N ALA A 34 -18.93 13.08 18.19
CA ALA A 34 -19.44 13.18 16.80
C ALA A 34 -20.20 14.49 16.54
N ASP A 35 -20.75 15.12 17.57
CA ASP A 35 -21.44 16.42 17.50
C ASP A 35 -20.48 17.62 17.53
N PHE A 36 -19.17 17.37 17.61
CA PHE A 36 -18.10 18.38 17.72
C PHE A 36 -18.19 19.30 18.94
N GLN A 37 -18.99 18.95 19.95
CA GLN A 37 -19.04 19.75 21.19
C GLN A 37 -17.65 19.68 21.88
N GLY A 38 -17.12 20.83 22.30
CA GLY A 38 -15.77 20.94 22.88
C GLY A 38 -14.64 20.68 21.87
N SER A 39 -14.89 20.93 20.57
CA SER A 39 -13.90 20.71 19.53
C SER A 39 -12.69 21.66 19.62
N VAL A 40 -11.58 21.19 19.07
CA VAL A 40 -10.37 21.98 18.83
C VAL A 40 -10.32 22.34 17.34
N LYS A 41 -10.03 23.60 17.05
CA LYS A 41 -9.86 24.11 15.66
C LYS A 41 -8.41 24.49 15.42
N LEU A 42 -7.86 24.00 14.32
CA LEU A 42 -6.51 24.34 13.87
C LEU A 42 -6.57 24.92 12.47
N ARG A 43 -5.77 25.95 12.24
CA ARG A 43 -5.51 26.47 10.90
C ARG A 43 -4.21 25.84 10.39
N GLY A 44 -4.33 25.05 9.33
CA GLY A 44 -3.24 24.34 8.71
C GLY A 44 -2.53 25.15 7.62
N ALA A 45 -1.73 24.47 6.83
CA ALA A 45 -1.01 25.05 5.72
C ALA A 45 -1.95 25.59 4.64
N VAL A 46 -1.46 26.57 3.87
CA VAL A 46 -2.13 27.04 2.67
C VAL A 46 -1.80 26.08 1.53
N ALA A 47 -2.83 25.50 0.93
CA ALA A 47 -2.71 24.75 -0.32
C ALA A 47 -2.33 25.70 -1.46
N ARG A 48 -1.34 25.31 -2.27
CA ARG A 48 -0.78 26.14 -3.36
C ARG A 48 -0.59 25.26 -4.61
N ALA A 49 -0.47 25.91 -5.77
CA ALA A 49 -0.22 25.24 -7.04
C ALA A 49 1.08 24.39 -7.01
N GLU A 50 2.12 24.91 -6.35
CA GLU A 50 3.43 24.28 -6.22
C GLU A 50 3.35 22.96 -5.47
N SER A 51 2.38 22.78 -4.56
CA SER A 51 2.12 21.55 -3.80
C SER A 51 0.95 20.74 -4.37
N GLY A 52 0.57 20.91 -5.62
CA GLY A 52 -0.59 20.22 -6.21
C GLY A 52 -1.91 20.55 -5.50
N TRP A 53 -2.02 21.74 -4.92
CA TRP A 53 -3.18 22.17 -4.12
C TRP A 53 -3.44 21.30 -2.88
N THR A 54 -2.43 20.57 -2.41
CA THR A 54 -2.52 19.73 -1.21
C THR A 54 -2.12 20.51 0.04
N ALA A 55 -2.68 20.14 1.17
CA ALA A 55 -2.30 20.65 2.48
C ALA A 55 -2.33 19.55 3.53
N ARG A 56 -1.52 19.70 4.58
CA ARG A 56 -1.40 18.78 5.69
C ARG A 56 -1.48 19.52 7.01
N GLN A 57 -2.16 18.90 7.98
CA GLN A 57 -2.21 19.32 9.36
C GLN A 57 -1.93 18.17 10.29
N GLU A 58 -0.87 18.25 11.07
CA GLU A 58 -0.61 17.25 12.12
C GLU A 58 -1.41 17.60 13.37
N LEU A 59 -2.20 16.64 13.85
CA LEU A 59 -2.87 16.69 15.14
C LEU A 59 -1.97 16.02 16.18
N ARG A 60 -1.63 16.73 17.24
CA ARG A 60 -0.70 16.27 18.28
C ARG A 60 -1.36 16.29 19.65
N GLY A 61 -0.76 15.60 20.63
CA GLY A 61 -1.25 15.56 22.00
C GLY A 61 -2.60 14.86 22.13
N LEU A 62 -2.88 13.91 21.25
CA LEU A 62 -4.10 13.13 21.26
C LEU A 62 -4.08 12.09 22.39
N ARG A 63 -5.24 11.73 22.91
CA ARG A 63 -5.36 10.65 23.92
C ARG A 63 -5.12 9.30 23.26
N ALA A 64 -4.41 8.39 23.93
CA ALA A 64 -4.16 7.03 23.47
C ALA A 64 -5.46 6.23 23.31
N GLY A 65 -5.57 5.44 22.24
CA GLY A 65 -6.69 4.54 21.98
C GLY A 65 -8.05 5.22 21.82
N ALA A 66 -8.07 6.54 21.67
CA ALA A 66 -9.32 7.30 21.59
C ALA A 66 -9.80 7.41 20.14
N GLU A 67 -11.12 7.37 19.95
CA GLU A 67 -11.74 7.72 18.69
C GLU A 67 -11.91 9.24 18.58
N TYR A 68 -11.59 9.77 17.43
CA TYR A 68 -11.73 11.18 17.06
C TYR A 68 -12.56 11.32 15.80
N PHE A 69 -13.45 12.31 15.80
CA PHE A 69 -14.16 12.81 14.64
C PHE A 69 -13.48 14.10 14.19
N TYR A 70 -13.32 14.30 12.90
CA TYR A 70 -12.72 15.51 12.35
C TYR A 70 -13.51 15.99 11.14
N ARG A 71 -13.41 17.30 10.87
CA ARG A 71 -13.87 17.91 9.62
C ARG A 71 -12.83 18.87 9.09
N VAL A 72 -12.70 18.87 7.76
CA VAL A 72 -11.76 19.72 7.04
C VAL A 72 -12.55 20.61 6.11
N ARG A 73 -12.20 21.89 6.07
CA ARG A 73 -12.64 22.84 5.04
C ARG A 73 -11.46 23.70 4.59
N PHE A 74 -11.63 24.31 3.45
CA PHE A 74 -10.69 25.29 2.92
C PHE A 74 -11.31 26.66 2.93
N VAL A 75 -10.56 27.66 3.40
CA VAL A 75 -10.94 29.07 3.45
C VAL A 75 -10.07 29.82 2.46
N ALA A 76 -10.68 30.53 1.52
CA ALA A 76 -9.96 31.31 0.51
C ALA A 76 -8.90 32.19 1.19
N ALA A 77 -7.68 32.19 0.68
CA ALA A 77 -6.65 33.10 1.16
C ALA A 77 -7.11 34.53 0.79
N GLY A 78 -7.50 35.33 1.78
CA GLY A 78 -7.82 36.74 1.57
C GLY A 78 -6.65 37.45 0.86
N GLY A 79 -6.93 38.21 -0.18
CA GLY A 79 -5.92 39.04 -0.81
C GLY A 79 -5.26 39.97 0.23
N ALA A 80 -4.02 40.35 0.01
CA ALA A 80 -3.26 41.25 0.89
C ALA A 80 -4.08 42.50 1.21
N GLY A 81 -4.63 42.58 2.44
CA GLY A 81 -5.40 43.75 2.92
C GLY A 81 -6.85 43.47 3.33
N GLY A 82 -7.40 42.24 3.15
CA GLY A 82 -8.80 41.96 3.48
C GLY A 82 -8.98 41.27 4.83
N THR A 83 -9.64 41.94 5.78
CA THR A 83 -10.18 41.37 7.04
C THR A 83 -11.50 40.61 6.83
N GLY A 84 -11.86 40.30 5.57
CA GLY A 84 -13.06 39.54 5.23
C GLY A 84 -12.88 38.04 5.40
N SER A 85 -13.83 37.36 6.01
CA SER A 85 -13.93 35.89 6.00
C SER A 85 -14.12 35.45 4.55
N GLY A 86 -13.03 34.98 3.90
CA GLY A 86 -13.12 34.42 2.56
C GLY A 86 -14.14 33.25 2.53
N ALA A 87 -14.76 33.03 1.35
CA ALA A 87 -15.68 31.92 1.17
C ALA A 87 -15.01 30.59 1.60
N ALA A 88 -15.68 29.85 2.47
CA ALA A 88 -15.22 28.55 2.92
C ALA A 88 -15.89 27.45 2.07
N SER A 89 -15.15 26.37 1.80
CA SER A 89 -15.74 25.16 1.22
C SER A 89 -16.68 24.48 2.23
N GLU A 90 -17.57 23.63 1.71
CA GLU A 90 -18.29 22.70 2.55
C GLU A 90 -17.30 21.80 3.29
N PRO A 91 -17.59 21.47 4.57
CA PRO A 91 -16.71 20.62 5.35
C PRO A 91 -16.81 19.17 4.90
N PHE A 92 -15.66 18.51 4.80
CA PHE A 92 -15.57 17.06 4.60
C PHE A 92 -15.23 16.40 5.94
N THR A 93 -16.06 15.44 6.37
CA THR A 93 -15.94 14.79 7.68
C THR A 93 -15.30 13.41 7.58
N GLY A 94 -14.62 12.99 8.64
CA GLY A 94 -14.07 11.67 8.80
C GLY A 94 -13.87 11.34 10.28
N ARG A 95 -13.27 10.19 10.52
CA ARG A 95 -12.92 9.72 11.87
C ARG A 95 -11.64 8.91 11.82
N PHE A 96 -11.01 8.76 12.97
CA PHE A 96 -9.86 7.88 13.16
C PHE A 96 -9.75 7.46 14.62
N ARG A 97 -8.98 6.40 14.86
CA ARG A 97 -8.58 6.02 16.20
C ARG A 97 -7.09 6.18 16.37
N THR A 98 -6.69 6.70 17.54
CA THR A 98 -5.27 6.83 17.88
C THR A 98 -4.68 5.49 18.30
N PRO A 99 -3.37 5.27 18.06
CA PRO A 99 -2.65 4.10 18.55
C PRO A 99 -2.70 3.93 20.07
N GLY A 100 -2.38 2.72 20.55
CA GLY A 100 -2.27 2.41 21.97
C GLY A 100 -3.62 2.33 22.69
N GLY A 101 -3.63 2.76 23.94
CA GLY A 101 -4.78 2.64 24.83
C GLY A 101 -4.82 1.30 25.56
N MET A 102 -5.54 1.32 26.69
CA MET A 102 -5.73 0.17 27.55
C MET A 102 -7.22 -0.15 27.65
N VAL A 103 -7.56 -1.42 27.63
CA VAL A 103 -8.91 -1.94 27.91
C VAL A 103 -8.76 -2.94 29.05
N GLU A 104 -9.43 -2.69 30.17
CA GLU A 104 -9.36 -3.53 31.37
C GLU A 104 -7.91 -3.83 31.84
N GLY A 105 -7.04 -2.81 31.83
CA GLY A 105 -5.65 -2.93 32.23
C GLY A 105 -4.71 -3.63 31.25
N ARG A 106 -5.15 -3.89 30.01
CA ARG A 106 -4.37 -4.55 28.95
C ARG A 106 -4.30 -3.67 27.69
N PRO A 107 -3.28 -3.84 26.84
CA PRO A 107 -3.27 -3.18 25.54
C PRO A 107 -4.55 -3.45 24.75
N ARG A 108 -5.10 -2.43 24.11
CA ARG A 108 -6.19 -2.62 23.15
C ARG A 108 -5.65 -3.39 21.94
N GLY A 109 -6.40 -4.36 21.43
CA GLY A 109 -6.07 -5.08 20.20
C GLY A 109 -5.95 -4.12 19.02
N VAL A 110 -5.25 -4.56 17.97
CA VAL A 110 -4.98 -3.79 16.75
C VAL A 110 -5.48 -4.57 15.55
N ARG A 111 -6.23 -3.90 14.66
CA ARG A 111 -6.63 -4.43 13.37
C ARG A 111 -6.05 -3.54 12.27
N LEU A 112 -5.28 -4.13 11.37
CA LEU A 112 -4.82 -3.45 10.17
C LEU A 112 -5.21 -4.22 8.91
N LEU A 113 -5.33 -3.50 7.80
CA LEU A 113 -5.52 -4.08 6.47
C LEU A 113 -4.33 -3.75 5.58
N TRP A 114 -4.11 -4.56 4.55
CA TRP A 114 -3.15 -4.24 3.48
C TRP A 114 -3.65 -4.73 2.13
N SER A 115 -3.22 -4.06 1.09
CA SER A 115 -3.37 -4.43 -0.32
C SER A 115 -2.63 -3.39 -1.17
N GLY A 116 -2.63 -3.54 -2.49
CA GLY A 116 -2.03 -2.61 -3.45
C GLY A 116 -2.82 -2.55 -4.77
N ASP A 117 -2.22 -1.93 -5.77
CA ASP A 117 -2.59 -2.08 -7.19
C ASP A 117 -3.95 -1.45 -7.52
N THR A 118 -3.97 -0.11 -7.68
CA THR A 118 -5.21 0.66 -7.87
C THR A 118 -5.29 1.30 -9.25
N CYS A 119 -6.28 0.89 -10.07
CA CYS A 119 -6.61 1.45 -11.38
C CYS A 119 -5.55 1.25 -12.47
N GLY A 120 -5.16 -0.02 -12.70
CA GLY A 120 -4.20 -0.41 -13.73
C GLY A 120 -4.73 -1.37 -14.79
N GLN A 121 -3.90 -1.64 -15.81
CA GLN A 121 -4.07 -2.61 -16.88
C GLN A 121 -5.39 -2.48 -17.67
N GLY A 122 -5.91 -1.25 -17.81
CA GLY A 122 -7.15 -0.95 -18.51
C GLY A 122 -8.40 -0.89 -17.61
N TRP A 123 -8.28 -1.25 -16.34
CA TRP A 123 -9.39 -1.29 -15.39
C TRP A 123 -9.39 -0.06 -14.48
N GLY A 124 -10.30 0.86 -14.73
CA GLY A 124 -10.51 2.07 -13.95
C GLY A 124 -11.82 2.05 -13.16
N ILE A 125 -12.28 3.23 -12.75
CA ILE A 125 -13.57 3.41 -12.06
C ILE A 125 -14.70 3.04 -13.03
N ASN A 126 -15.47 2.02 -12.67
CA ASN A 126 -16.67 1.63 -13.40
C ASN A 126 -17.93 1.97 -12.61
N PRO A 127 -18.73 2.98 -13.04
CA PRO A 127 -19.96 3.36 -12.36
C PRO A 127 -21.01 2.24 -12.33
N ASP A 128 -21.07 1.38 -13.36
CA ASP A 128 -22.04 0.29 -13.44
C ASP A 128 -21.80 -0.78 -12.36
N LEU A 129 -20.54 -0.92 -11.92
CA LEU A 129 -20.14 -1.77 -10.81
C LEU A 129 -20.31 -1.08 -9.44
N GLY A 130 -20.64 0.20 -9.41
CA GLY A 130 -20.66 1.02 -8.18
C GLY A 130 -19.29 1.52 -7.75
N GLY A 131 -18.36 1.69 -8.69
CA GLY A 131 -17.01 2.13 -8.47
C GLY A 131 -16.08 1.04 -7.90
N MET A 132 -15.09 1.43 -7.13
CA MET A 132 -14.11 0.54 -6.49
C MET A 132 -14.65 -0.04 -5.18
N ARG A 133 -15.52 -1.04 -5.28
CA ARG A 133 -16.31 -1.60 -4.15
C ARG A 133 -15.47 -2.22 -3.05
N ILE A 134 -14.30 -2.74 -3.35
CA ILE A 134 -13.39 -3.33 -2.35
C ILE A 134 -13.05 -2.35 -1.23
N TYR A 135 -12.97 -1.03 -1.53
CA TYR A 135 -12.74 0.00 -0.52
C TYR A 135 -13.88 0.10 0.50
N GLU A 136 -15.13 -0.11 0.06
CA GLU A 136 -16.27 -0.16 0.99
C GLU A 136 -16.23 -1.42 1.85
N ALA A 137 -15.88 -2.58 1.27
CA ALA A 137 -15.72 -3.81 2.04
C ALA A 137 -14.61 -3.68 3.11
N MET A 138 -13.46 -3.06 2.75
CA MET A 138 -12.41 -2.73 3.69
C MET A 138 -12.85 -1.74 4.78
N ARG A 139 -13.59 -0.68 4.41
CA ARG A 139 -14.11 0.31 5.37
C ARG A 139 -15.00 -0.33 6.44
N GLN A 140 -15.84 -1.28 6.05
CA GLN A 140 -16.72 -2.02 6.96
C GLN A 140 -15.95 -2.89 7.98
N ARG A 141 -14.66 -3.19 7.74
CA ARG A 141 -13.83 -3.90 8.71
C ARG A 141 -13.47 -3.05 9.93
N GLY A 142 -13.63 -1.73 9.88
CA GLY A 142 -13.34 -0.84 10.99
C GLY A 142 -11.89 -0.92 11.46
N ALA A 143 -10.95 -1.01 10.52
CA ALA A 143 -9.54 -1.15 10.81
C ALA A 143 -8.94 0.12 11.45
N ASP A 144 -7.92 -0.08 12.25
CA ASP A 144 -7.15 0.99 12.88
C ASP A 144 -6.29 1.74 11.85
N PHE A 145 -5.81 1.04 10.82
CA PHE A 145 -5.12 1.63 9.66
C PHE A 145 -5.03 0.65 8.50
N PHE A 146 -4.65 1.18 7.33
CA PHE A 146 -4.45 0.43 6.10
C PHE A 146 -3.04 0.69 5.55
N ILE A 147 -2.37 -0.37 5.09
CA ILE A 147 -1.10 -0.30 4.37
C ILE A 147 -1.40 -0.44 2.88
N HIS A 148 -1.11 0.62 2.09
CA HIS A 148 -1.10 0.53 0.63
C HIS A 148 0.29 0.10 0.18
N SER A 149 0.40 -1.12 -0.32
CA SER A 149 1.68 -1.77 -0.66
C SER A 149 2.21 -1.39 -2.04
N GLY A 150 2.02 -0.15 -2.47
CA GLY A 150 2.48 0.34 -3.77
C GLY A 150 1.39 0.29 -4.85
N ASP A 151 1.74 0.80 -6.02
CA ASP A 151 0.82 0.97 -7.15
C ASP A 151 -0.46 1.71 -6.73
N THR A 152 -0.27 2.81 -5.98
CA THR A 152 -1.38 3.70 -5.63
C THR A 152 -1.97 4.37 -6.87
N ILE A 153 -1.21 4.43 -7.94
CA ILE A 153 -1.62 4.80 -9.30
C ILE A 153 -0.85 3.94 -10.32
N TYR A 154 -1.41 3.82 -11.50
CA TYR A 154 -0.74 3.31 -12.70
C TYR A 154 -0.52 4.49 -13.65
N ALA A 155 0.60 5.20 -13.48
CA ALA A 155 0.92 6.41 -14.25
C ALA A 155 1.28 6.12 -15.71
N ASP A 156 1.78 4.94 -15.98
CA ASP A 156 2.19 4.45 -17.30
C ASP A 156 1.11 3.62 -18.02
N ASN A 157 -0.03 3.37 -17.38
CA ASN A 157 -1.13 2.60 -17.95
C ASN A 157 -2.35 3.51 -18.25
N PRO A 158 -2.54 3.93 -19.48
CA PRO A 158 -3.75 4.63 -19.91
C PRO A 158 -5.00 3.77 -19.70
N ILE A 159 -6.09 4.41 -19.31
CA ILE A 159 -7.38 3.73 -19.13
C ILE A 159 -8.26 4.09 -20.34
N PRO A 160 -8.62 3.11 -21.20
CA PRO A 160 -9.55 3.32 -22.30
C PRO A 160 -10.96 3.54 -21.79
N ARG A 161 -11.80 4.24 -22.56
CA ARG A 161 -13.21 4.48 -22.19
C ARG A 161 -13.99 3.18 -22.03
N GLU A 162 -13.71 2.20 -22.87
CA GLU A 162 -14.35 0.90 -22.87
C GLU A 162 -13.32 -0.21 -23.10
N VAL A 163 -13.50 -1.34 -22.41
CA VAL A 163 -12.75 -2.58 -22.66
C VAL A 163 -13.76 -3.67 -23.00
N ARG A 164 -13.63 -4.25 -24.19
CA ARG A 164 -14.46 -5.38 -24.60
C ARG A 164 -13.91 -6.67 -23.97
N LEU A 165 -14.74 -7.35 -23.21
CA LEU A 165 -14.40 -8.62 -22.59
C LEU A 165 -14.53 -9.75 -23.63
N SER A 166 -13.60 -10.72 -23.62
CA SER A 166 -13.78 -11.94 -24.40
C SER A 166 -14.96 -12.76 -23.83
N PRO A 167 -15.62 -13.59 -24.63
CA PRO A 167 -16.72 -14.44 -24.15
C PRO A 167 -16.35 -15.30 -22.94
N SER A 168 -15.13 -15.83 -22.89
CA SER A 168 -14.62 -16.63 -21.77
C SER A 168 -14.44 -15.80 -20.50
N ILE A 169 -13.94 -14.57 -20.61
CA ILE A 169 -13.82 -13.65 -19.47
C ILE A 169 -15.20 -13.24 -18.96
N ALA A 170 -16.14 -12.92 -19.87
CA ALA A 170 -17.50 -12.54 -19.50
C ALA A 170 -18.23 -13.69 -18.78
N GLN A 171 -18.09 -14.94 -19.24
CA GLN A 171 -18.65 -16.13 -18.56
C GLN A 171 -18.05 -16.36 -17.17
N ASN A 172 -16.73 -16.22 -17.05
CA ASN A 172 -16.05 -16.42 -15.76
C ASN A 172 -16.40 -15.31 -14.76
N ALA A 173 -16.53 -14.07 -15.22
CA ALA A 173 -17.01 -12.96 -14.39
C ALA A 173 -18.45 -13.20 -13.89
N ALA A 174 -19.28 -13.84 -14.68
CA ALA A 174 -20.65 -14.21 -14.29
C ALA A 174 -20.70 -15.41 -13.31
N ALA A 175 -19.71 -16.32 -13.38
CA ALA A 175 -19.65 -17.55 -12.59
C ALA A 175 -18.83 -17.43 -11.29
N ALA A 176 -18.11 -16.33 -11.07
CA ALA A 176 -17.26 -16.15 -9.88
C ALA A 176 -18.12 -16.18 -8.60
N PRO A 177 -17.69 -16.91 -7.53
CA PRO A 177 -18.35 -16.85 -6.22
C PRO A 177 -18.36 -15.41 -5.69
N GLY A 178 -19.52 -14.88 -5.33
CA GLY A 178 -19.71 -13.46 -5.05
C GLY A 178 -19.69 -12.58 -6.30
N GLY A 179 -19.47 -13.20 -7.45
CA GLY A 179 -19.32 -12.54 -8.73
C GLY A 179 -20.62 -11.96 -9.27
N ALA A 180 -20.41 -11.22 -10.30
CA ALA A 180 -21.33 -10.32 -11.00
C ALA A 180 -22.67 -10.87 -11.51
N GLY A 181 -23.10 -12.04 -11.10
CA GLY A 181 -24.48 -12.47 -11.26
C GLY A 181 -25.48 -11.48 -10.60
N ARG A 182 -25.00 -10.67 -9.66
CA ARG A 182 -25.74 -9.52 -9.08
C ARG A 182 -25.40 -8.18 -9.76
N PHE A 183 -24.29 -8.09 -10.48
CA PHE A 183 -23.81 -6.86 -11.11
C PHE A 183 -23.50 -7.14 -12.58
N ALA A 184 -24.55 -7.48 -13.33
CA ALA A 184 -24.43 -7.59 -14.77
C ALA A 184 -23.94 -6.24 -15.32
N LEU A 185 -22.75 -6.25 -15.93
CA LEU A 185 -22.27 -5.14 -16.75
C LEU A 185 -23.19 -5.01 -17.96
N GLY A 186 -24.32 -4.34 -17.86
CA GLY A 186 -25.27 -4.18 -18.95
C GLY A 186 -25.47 -5.46 -19.80
N ASP A 187 -24.83 -5.53 -20.97
CA ASP A 187 -24.80 -6.72 -21.83
C ASP A 187 -23.75 -7.79 -21.40
N GLY A 188 -23.00 -7.55 -20.29
CA GLY A 188 -21.99 -8.46 -19.75
C GLY A 188 -20.67 -8.52 -20.52
N THR A 189 -20.54 -7.78 -21.60
CA THR A 189 -19.39 -7.89 -22.54
C THR A 189 -18.51 -6.65 -22.59
N ILE A 190 -18.93 -5.54 -22.01
CA ILE A 190 -18.21 -4.27 -22.03
C ILE A 190 -17.99 -3.74 -20.62
N TRP A 191 -16.74 -3.53 -20.24
CA TRP A 191 -16.35 -2.76 -19.09
C TRP A 191 -16.25 -1.27 -19.47
N ARG A 192 -16.94 -0.38 -18.75
CA ARG A 192 -16.93 1.06 -18.98
C ARG A 192 -16.16 1.78 -17.90
N ASN A 193 -15.19 2.60 -18.31
CA ASN A 193 -14.39 3.40 -17.40
C ASN A 193 -14.84 4.86 -17.39
N VAL A 194 -14.82 5.48 -16.22
CA VAL A 194 -14.63 6.94 -16.13
C VAL A 194 -13.24 7.24 -16.67
N VAL A 195 -13.11 8.24 -17.53
CA VAL A 195 -11.81 8.63 -18.12
C VAL A 195 -11.56 10.12 -17.89
N THR A 196 -10.38 10.46 -17.42
CA THR A 196 -9.88 11.84 -17.36
C THR A 196 -8.77 12.02 -18.39
N GLU A 197 -8.42 13.27 -18.71
CA GLU A 197 -7.33 13.56 -19.61
C GLU A 197 -6.01 12.93 -19.14
N ALA A 198 -5.69 13.05 -17.84
CA ALA A 198 -4.47 12.48 -17.26
C ALA A 198 -4.42 10.95 -17.37
N LYS A 199 -5.55 10.24 -17.24
CA LYS A 199 -5.59 8.78 -17.36
C LYS A 199 -5.82 8.26 -18.78
N SER A 200 -5.97 9.14 -19.77
CA SER A 200 -6.09 8.75 -21.18
C SER A 200 -4.73 8.55 -21.89
N ARG A 201 -3.62 8.87 -21.24
CA ARG A 201 -2.26 8.77 -21.76
C ARG A 201 -1.26 8.37 -20.66
N VAL A 202 -0.07 7.94 -21.09
CA VAL A 202 1.07 7.73 -20.18
C VAL A 202 1.50 9.07 -19.58
N ALA A 203 1.64 9.13 -18.26
CA ALA A 203 2.08 10.32 -17.55
C ALA A 203 3.54 10.69 -17.90
N ARG A 204 3.78 11.96 -18.19
CA ARG A 204 5.10 12.52 -18.54
C ARG A 204 5.44 13.77 -17.75
N THR A 205 4.45 14.50 -17.31
CA THR A 205 4.61 15.76 -16.58
C THR A 205 4.12 15.60 -15.14
N LEU A 206 4.54 16.50 -14.27
CA LEU A 206 4.04 16.56 -12.89
C LEU A 206 2.51 16.69 -12.85
N ALA A 207 1.91 17.42 -13.80
CA ALA A 207 0.45 17.55 -13.90
C ALA A 207 -0.22 16.20 -14.25
N ASP A 208 0.38 15.40 -15.11
CA ASP A 208 -0.15 14.07 -15.45
C ASP A 208 -0.10 13.14 -14.23
N PHE A 209 1.03 13.09 -13.50
CA PHE A 209 1.16 12.28 -12.28
C PHE A 209 0.15 12.72 -11.21
N ARG A 210 0.00 14.02 -10.96
CA ARG A 210 -1.03 14.56 -10.04
C ARG A 210 -2.43 14.16 -10.48
N GLY A 211 -2.72 14.26 -11.77
CA GLY A 211 -4.01 13.87 -12.34
C GLY A 211 -4.32 12.38 -12.21
N ALA A 212 -3.32 11.51 -12.19
CA ALA A 212 -3.50 10.08 -11.92
C ALA A 212 -3.93 9.82 -10.47
N TYR A 213 -3.38 10.55 -9.48
CA TYR A 213 -3.87 10.50 -8.09
C TYR A 213 -5.27 11.10 -7.97
N ASP A 214 -5.53 12.25 -8.60
CA ASP A 214 -6.86 12.89 -8.60
C ASP A 214 -7.94 11.97 -9.13
N TYR A 215 -7.61 11.15 -10.13
CA TYR A 215 -8.52 10.17 -10.70
C TYR A 215 -9.08 9.21 -9.64
N ASN A 216 -8.24 8.65 -8.78
CA ASN A 216 -8.68 7.72 -7.75
C ASN A 216 -9.65 8.38 -6.76
N PHE A 217 -9.49 9.67 -6.49
CA PHE A 217 -10.41 10.44 -5.64
C PHE A 217 -11.74 10.82 -6.29
N LEU A 218 -11.96 10.51 -7.57
CA LEU A 218 -13.30 10.59 -8.16
C LEU A 218 -14.23 9.52 -7.57
N ASP A 219 -13.67 8.39 -7.11
CA ASP A 219 -14.44 7.30 -6.53
C ASP A 219 -14.91 7.61 -5.11
N ALA A 220 -16.21 7.43 -4.85
CA ALA A 220 -16.82 7.75 -3.55
C ALA A 220 -16.41 6.75 -2.46
N ASN A 221 -16.16 5.46 -2.82
CA ASN A 221 -15.74 4.45 -1.86
C ASN A 221 -14.32 4.71 -1.38
N VAL A 222 -13.41 5.09 -2.30
CA VAL A 222 -12.05 5.53 -1.98
C VAL A 222 -12.08 6.71 -1.01
N ARG A 223 -12.84 7.76 -1.33
CA ARG A 223 -12.91 8.95 -0.44
C ARG A 223 -13.41 8.62 0.95
N ARG A 224 -14.47 7.80 1.07
CA ARG A 224 -15.01 7.40 2.38
C ARG A 224 -14.03 6.55 3.17
N PHE A 225 -13.41 5.57 2.52
CA PHE A 225 -12.39 4.73 3.15
C PHE A 225 -11.23 5.57 3.69
N HIS A 226 -10.68 6.46 2.87
CA HIS A 226 -9.55 7.33 3.26
C HIS A 226 -9.91 8.37 4.33
N ALA A 227 -11.18 8.68 4.50
CA ALA A 227 -11.65 9.57 5.57
C ALA A 227 -11.79 8.86 6.93
N GLU A 228 -12.01 7.56 6.93
CA GLU A 228 -12.32 6.80 8.15
C GLU A 228 -11.20 5.85 8.58
N VAL A 229 -10.30 5.45 7.67
CA VAL A 229 -9.21 4.53 7.93
C VAL A 229 -7.88 5.23 7.69
N PRO A 230 -7.01 5.38 8.68
CA PRO A 230 -5.67 5.94 8.53
C PRO A 230 -4.84 5.17 7.51
N GLN A 231 -4.10 5.91 6.67
CA GLN A 231 -3.37 5.39 5.52
C GLN A 231 -1.87 5.37 5.77
N VAL A 232 -1.22 4.27 5.50
CA VAL A 232 0.25 4.10 5.46
C VAL A 232 0.62 3.69 4.04
N TRP A 233 1.15 4.62 3.24
CA TRP A 233 1.49 4.37 1.85
C TRP A 233 2.98 4.11 1.67
N GLN A 234 3.31 3.19 0.81
CA GLN A 234 4.57 3.05 0.11
C GLN A 234 4.32 3.19 -1.38
N TRP A 235 5.34 3.30 -2.19
CA TRP A 235 5.23 3.25 -3.64
C TRP A 235 5.83 1.96 -4.20
N ASP A 236 5.46 1.63 -5.43
CA ASP A 236 6.04 0.58 -6.21
C ASP A 236 6.51 1.15 -7.56
N ASP A 237 6.36 0.45 -8.66
CA ASP A 237 6.90 0.88 -9.94
C ASP A 237 5.92 1.74 -10.76
N HIS A 238 4.64 1.43 -10.76
CA HIS A 238 3.65 2.14 -11.58
C HIS A 238 3.30 3.55 -11.11
N GLU A 239 3.77 3.98 -9.94
CA GLU A 239 3.79 5.40 -9.61
C GLU A 239 4.64 6.19 -10.59
N PHE A 240 5.55 5.52 -11.29
CA PHE A 240 6.33 6.09 -12.37
C PHE A 240 6.24 5.27 -13.67
N ARG A 241 6.80 4.04 -13.71
CA ARG A 241 6.82 3.17 -14.88
C ARG A 241 7.14 1.72 -14.50
N ASN A 242 6.44 0.79 -15.15
CA ASN A 242 6.66 -0.65 -14.98
C ASN A 242 8.14 -1.04 -14.91
N ASN A 243 8.51 -1.78 -13.89
CA ASN A 243 9.83 -2.35 -13.62
C ASN A 243 11.00 -1.36 -13.57
N TRP A 244 10.75 -0.08 -13.27
CA TRP A 244 11.81 0.93 -13.24
C TRP A 244 12.82 0.74 -12.11
N SER A 245 14.03 1.20 -12.37
CA SER A 245 15.09 1.38 -11.37
C SER A 245 15.82 2.71 -11.63
N PRO A 246 16.46 3.34 -10.61
CA PRO A 246 17.07 4.67 -10.76
C PRO A 246 18.10 4.79 -11.88
N GLY A 247 18.80 3.70 -12.22
CA GLY A 247 19.81 3.68 -13.28
C GLY A 247 19.26 3.61 -14.71
N ASN A 248 17.97 3.30 -14.88
CA ASN A 248 17.41 2.95 -16.19
C ASN A 248 16.49 4.02 -16.78
N VAL A 249 16.01 4.98 -16.00
CA VAL A 249 14.95 5.88 -16.44
C VAL A 249 15.13 7.30 -15.93
N GLU A 250 15.25 8.24 -16.84
CA GLU A 250 15.14 9.67 -16.56
C GLU A 250 13.67 10.07 -16.30
N GLY A 251 13.45 11.07 -15.44
CA GLY A 251 12.12 11.68 -15.24
C GLY A 251 11.35 11.23 -14.00
N SER A 252 11.89 10.33 -13.16
CA SER A 252 11.23 9.89 -11.92
C SER A 252 11.02 11.00 -10.87
N ALA A 253 11.68 12.16 -11.01
CA ALA A 253 11.55 13.28 -10.08
C ALA A 253 10.13 13.83 -9.99
N ALA A 254 9.41 13.94 -11.11
CA ALA A 254 8.02 14.41 -11.14
C ALA A 254 7.07 13.39 -10.48
N ALA A 255 7.29 12.10 -10.72
CA ALA A 255 6.53 11.02 -10.08
C ALA A 255 6.75 11.02 -8.56
N ARG A 256 8.02 11.11 -8.11
CA ARG A 256 8.38 11.23 -6.70
C ARG A 256 7.77 12.45 -6.04
N GLN A 257 7.79 13.60 -6.72
CA GLN A 257 7.16 14.81 -6.22
C GLN A 257 5.65 14.61 -6.05
N ALA A 258 4.96 14.07 -7.06
CA ALA A 258 3.53 13.81 -6.98
C ALA A 258 3.20 12.81 -5.86
N PHE A 259 3.94 11.69 -5.73
CA PHE A 259 3.78 10.76 -4.61
C PHE A 259 3.90 11.48 -3.27
N ARG A 260 4.93 12.29 -3.08
CA ARG A 260 5.16 13.03 -1.83
C ARG A 260 4.07 14.06 -1.54
N GLU A 261 3.44 14.64 -2.56
CA GLU A 261 2.32 15.57 -2.40
C GLU A 261 1.03 14.86 -2.00
N TYR A 262 0.79 13.65 -2.51
CA TYR A 262 -0.46 12.91 -2.30
C TYR A 262 -0.38 11.90 -1.15
N ALA A 263 0.75 11.26 -0.92
CA ALA A 263 0.90 10.32 0.19
C ALA A 263 0.69 11.04 1.55
N PRO A 264 -0.19 10.52 2.41
CA PRO A 264 -0.50 11.14 3.69
C PRO A 264 0.57 10.81 4.74
N MET A 265 1.82 11.09 4.42
CA MET A 265 3.00 10.83 5.25
C MET A 265 3.60 12.12 5.80
N ARG A 266 4.30 11.99 6.93
CA ARG A 266 5.02 13.11 7.53
C ARG A 266 6.23 13.49 6.70
N MET A 267 6.26 14.74 6.26
CA MET A 267 7.37 15.32 5.53
C MET A 267 8.30 16.04 6.50
N ARG A 268 9.59 15.73 6.44
CA ARG A 268 10.62 16.46 7.20
C ARG A 268 11.50 17.21 6.22
N PRO A 269 11.81 18.50 6.45
CA PRO A 269 12.75 19.24 5.61
C PRO A 269 14.09 18.49 5.48
N GLY A 270 14.61 18.38 4.27
CA GLY A 270 15.88 17.69 3.99
C GLY A 270 15.82 16.15 4.07
N VAL A 271 14.67 15.55 4.36
CA VAL A 271 14.50 14.10 4.36
C VAL A 271 13.65 13.67 3.18
N ASP A 272 14.28 13.00 2.22
CA ASP A 272 13.64 12.57 0.96
C ASP A 272 13.30 11.07 0.92
N ARG A 273 13.51 10.35 2.00
CA ARG A 273 13.26 8.91 2.07
C ARG A 273 11.78 8.61 2.31
N ILE A 274 11.28 7.56 1.65
CA ILE A 274 9.93 7.03 1.81
C ILE A 274 9.90 5.97 2.92
N TYR A 275 10.97 5.16 3.04
CA TYR A 275 11.05 4.12 4.06
C TYR A 275 11.03 4.70 5.48
N ARG A 276 10.25 4.11 6.35
CA ARG A 276 10.00 4.60 7.70
C ARG A 276 9.42 3.54 8.62
N LYS A 277 9.47 3.80 9.91
CA LYS A 277 8.76 3.02 10.93
C LYS A 277 7.47 3.75 11.35
N VAL A 278 6.37 3.01 11.44
CA VAL A 278 5.10 3.45 12.02
C VAL A 278 4.84 2.57 13.24
N SER A 279 4.90 3.15 14.44
CA SER A 279 4.62 2.43 15.67
C SER A 279 3.15 2.57 16.04
N TYR A 280 2.48 1.43 16.27
CA TYR A 280 1.07 1.40 16.64
C TYR A 280 0.89 0.75 18.04
N GLY A 281 1.35 1.45 19.04
CA GLY A 281 1.36 0.99 20.45
C GLY A 281 2.33 -0.16 20.70
N PRO A 282 2.14 -0.95 21.77
CA PRO A 282 3.08 -2.00 22.16
C PRO A 282 2.92 -3.29 21.32
N LEU A 283 1.87 -3.41 20.52
CA LEU A 283 1.56 -4.64 19.81
C LEU A 283 2.15 -4.72 18.42
N VAL A 284 2.23 -3.61 17.68
CA VAL A 284 2.62 -3.61 16.27
C VAL A 284 3.56 -2.45 15.94
N ASP A 285 4.71 -2.77 15.36
CA ASP A 285 5.55 -1.85 14.61
C ASP A 285 5.50 -2.24 13.13
N VAL A 286 5.22 -1.28 12.25
CA VAL A 286 5.27 -1.44 10.80
C VAL A 286 6.55 -0.80 10.27
N PHE A 287 7.31 -1.57 9.49
CA PHE A 287 8.52 -1.12 8.79
C PHE A 287 8.19 -1.04 7.30
N VAL A 288 7.89 0.15 6.85
CA VAL A 288 7.64 0.44 5.43
C VAL A 288 8.98 0.49 4.72
N VAL A 289 9.19 -0.37 3.74
CA VAL A 289 10.41 -0.38 2.91
C VAL A 289 10.16 0.31 1.57
N ASP A 290 11.23 0.75 0.92
CA ASP A 290 11.24 1.36 -0.40
C ASP A 290 12.12 0.48 -1.29
N MET A 291 11.49 -0.37 -2.08
CA MET A 291 12.17 -1.33 -2.94
C MET A 291 12.50 -0.75 -4.33
N ARG A 292 12.21 0.54 -4.57
CA ARG A 292 12.41 1.18 -5.88
C ARG A 292 13.53 2.21 -5.90
N SER A 293 13.61 3.10 -4.91
CA SER A 293 14.52 4.26 -4.97
C SER A 293 16.00 3.92 -4.95
N TYR A 294 16.37 2.76 -4.42
CA TYR A 294 17.77 2.43 -4.10
C TYR A 294 18.26 1.19 -4.82
N ARG A 295 17.41 0.54 -5.62
CA ARG A 295 17.75 -0.70 -6.31
C ARG A 295 18.64 -0.47 -7.52
N ALA A 296 19.47 -1.46 -7.84
CA ALA A 296 20.21 -1.53 -9.08
C ALA A 296 19.27 -1.84 -10.27
N ALA A 297 19.79 -1.67 -11.47
CA ALA A 297 19.12 -2.10 -12.69
C ALA A 297 18.74 -3.60 -12.65
N ASN A 298 17.66 -3.96 -13.33
CA ASN A 298 17.26 -5.35 -13.46
C ASN A 298 18.25 -6.10 -14.34
N THR A 299 18.84 -7.17 -13.81
CA THR A 299 19.85 -8.01 -14.47
C THR A 299 19.46 -9.49 -14.37
N HIS A 300 20.33 -10.38 -14.80
CA HIS A 300 20.17 -11.83 -14.57
C HIS A 300 20.25 -12.22 -13.08
N ASN A 301 20.67 -11.30 -12.20
CA ASN A 301 20.63 -11.42 -10.74
C ASN A 301 21.41 -12.63 -10.16
N LEU A 302 22.56 -12.99 -10.78
CA LEU A 302 23.38 -14.15 -10.41
C LEU A 302 24.80 -13.74 -9.95
N GLN A 303 25.00 -12.52 -9.51
CA GLN A 303 26.28 -12.05 -8.98
C GLN A 303 26.58 -12.74 -7.65
N SER A 304 27.81 -13.26 -7.51
CA SER A 304 28.24 -14.03 -6.32
C SER A 304 28.68 -13.16 -5.13
N LYS A 305 28.74 -11.84 -5.31
CA LYS A 305 29.16 -10.89 -4.27
C LYS A 305 28.25 -9.67 -4.27
N GLU A 306 28.00 -9.16 -3.08
CA GLU A 306 27.30 -7.89 -2.93
C GLU A 306 28.09 -6.74 -3.54
N GLY A 307 27.37 -5.80 -4.17
CA GLY A 307 27.92 -4.62 -4.81
C GLY A 307 26.85 -3.68 -5.32
N ALA A 308 27.26 -2.67 -6.09
CA ALA A 308 26.31 -1.70 -6.65
C ALA A 308 25.26 -2.36 -7.56
N GLU A 309 25.63 -3.45 -8.24
CA GLU A 309 24.75 -4.17 -9.19
C GLU A 309 23.74 -5.11 -8.50
N THR A 310 23.96 -5.44 -7.23
CA THR A 310 23.07 -6.30 -6.45
C THR A 310 22.25 -5.53 -5.43
N ALA A 311 22.38 -4.21 -5.39
CA ALA A 311 21.61 -3.38 -4.47
C ALA A 311 20.11 -3.53 -4.72
N PHE A 312 19.36 -3.78 -3.66
CA PHE A 312 17.91 -3.85 -3.69
C PHE A 312 17.28 -2.80 -2.78
N LEU A 313 17.52 -2.87 -1.49
CA LEU A 313 17.14 -1.83 -0.53
C LEU A 313 18.19 -0.72 -0.43
N GLY A 314 19.42 -1.03 -0.82
CA GLY A 314 20.58 -0.15 -0.68
C GLY A 314 21.11 -0.05 0.76
N ALA A 315 22.41 0.22 0.88
CA ALA A 315 23.16 0.08 2.13
C ALA A 315 22.63 0.92 3.31
N ALA A 316 22.05 2.07 3.06
CA ALA A 316 21.49 2.92 4.13
C ALA A 316 20.17 2.35 4.67
N GLN A 317 19.29 1.90 3.78
CA GLN A 317 18.00 1.37 4.16
C GLN A 317 18.10 0.01 4.85
N TRP A 318 18.92 -0.93 4.31
CA TRP A 318 19.02 -2.24 4.96
C TRP A 318 19.64 -2.14 6.37
N ARG A 319 20.67 -1.27 6.59
CA ARG A 319 21.22 -1.01 7.94
C ARG A 319 20.17 -0.42 8.88
N TRP A 320 19.38 0.51 8.38
CA TRP A 320 18.26 1.05 9.14
C TRP A 320 17.24 -0.04 9.48
N LEU A 321 16.83 -0.88 8.51
CA LEU A 321 15.84 -1.93 8.70
C LEU A 321 16.33 -2.98 9.70
N GLU A 322 17.59 -3.44 9.54
CA GLU A 322 18.24 -4.37 10.47
C GLU A 322 18.17 -3.86 11.91
N ALA A 323 18.67 -2.64 12.14
CA ALA A 323 18.72 -2.04 13.48
C ALA A 323 17.33 -1.71 14.03
N ALA A 324 16.42 -1.18 13.20
CA ALA A 324 15.10 -0.76 13.63
C ALA A 324 14.22 -1.96 14.01
N VAL A 325 14.31 -3.08 13.28
CA VAL A 325 13.58 -4.31 13.60
C VAL A 325 14.16 -4.97 14.85
N ALA A 326 15.49 -5.09 14.96
CA ALA A 326 16.15 -5.65 16.15
C ALA A 326 15.89 -4.81 17.41
N GLY A 327 15.79 -3.48 17.28
CA GLY A 327 15.48 -2.57 18.38
C GLY A 327 14.00 -2.43 18.71
N SER A 328 13.10 -3.07 17.96
CA SER A 328 11.66 -2.97 18.17
C SER A 328 11.22 -3.75 19.41
N ARG A 329 10.46 -3.08 20.28
CA ARG A 329 9.83 -3.67 21.47
C ARG A 329 8.38 -4.10 21.22
N ALA A 330 7.82 -3.84 20.04
CA ALA A 330 6.49 -4.28 19.71
C ALA A 330 6.42 -5.81 19.66
N LYS A 331 5.27 -6.39 20.04
CA LYS A 331 5.06 -7.84 19.97
C LYS A 331 5.28 -8.34 18.55
N TRP A 332 4.74 -7.63 17.54
CA TRP A 332 4.83 -7.97 16.13
C TRP A 332 5.57 -6.92 15.32
N LYS A 333 6.42 -7.38 14.38
CA LYS A 333 7.16 -6.58 13.41
C LYS A 333 6.58 -6.91 12.03
N VAL A 334 5.85 -5.98 11.46
CA VAL A 334 5.27 -6.11 10.12
C VAL A 334 6.19 -5.40 9.14
N ILE A 335 6.79 -6.15 8.23
CA ILE A 335 7.56 -5.58 7.13
C ILE A 335 6.58 -5.34 5.97
N ALA A 336 6.32 -4.08 5.66
CA ALA A 336 5.49 -3.69 4.55
C ALA A 336 6.38 -3.47 3.32
N ALA A 337 6.29 -4.39 2.38
CA ALA A 337 7.02 -4.40 1.11
C ALA A 337 6.03 -4.30 -0.05
N ASP A 338 6.50 -3.85 -1.21
CA ASP A 338 5.70 -3.83 -2.43
C ASP A 338 5.55 -5.25 -3.00
N MET A 339 6.66 -5.94 -3.31
CA MET A 339 6.66 -7.25 -3.95
C MET A 339 7.08 -8.40 -3.03
N PRO A 340 6.68 -9.65 -3.33
CA PRO A 340 7.07 -10.84 -2.60
C PRO A 340 8.56 -11.20 -2.75
N LEU A 341 9.16 -11.76 -1.69
CA LEU A 341 10.59 -12.05 -1.65
C LEU A 341 11.03 -13.22 -2.53
N GLY A 342 10.29 -14.33 -2.49
CA GLY A 342 10.68 -15.56 -3.18
C GLY A 342 9.99 -15.78 -4.51
N LEU A 343 9.18 -14.84 -4.96
CA LEU A 343 8.45 -14.97 -6.22
C LEU A 343 9.29 -14.52 -7.40
N LEU A 344 9.23 -15.27 -8.49
CA LEU A 344 9.89 -14.91 -9.75
C LEU A 344 9.04 -13.90 -10.52
N VAL A 345 9.55 -12.67 -10.62
CA VAL A 345 8.98 -11.61 -11.46
C VAL A 345 10.01 -11.22 -12.50
N GLY A 346 9.69 -11.49 -13.77
CA GLY A 346 10.61 -11.28 -14.90
C GLY A 346 10.54 -9.86 -15.46
N ASP A 347 11.66 -9.38 -16.00
CA ASP A 347 11.77 -8.12 -16.74
C ASP A 347 12.40 -8.33 -18.13
N GLY A 348 11.88 -9.30 -18.87
CA GLY A 348 12.36 -9.63 -20.21
C GLY A 348 13.75 -10.29 -20.22
N LYS A 349 14.55 -10.01 -21.28
CA LYS A 349 15.88 -10.59 -21.47
C LYS A 349 16.91 -9.47 -21.71
N ASP A 350 18.17 -9.77 -21.35
CA ASP A 350 19.32 -8.92 -21.68
C ASP A 350 19.82 -9.13 -23.12
N GLY A 351 20.87 -8.40 -23.50
CA GLY A 351 21.48 -8.49 -24.83
C GLY A 351 22.12 -9.86 -25.17
N GLU A 352 22.34 -10.71 -24.15
CA GLU A 352 22.87 -12.07 -24.29
C GLU A 352 21.78 -13.13 -24.25
N GLY A 353 20.49 -12.71 -24.16
CA GLY A 353 19.34 -13.61 -24.12
C GLY A 353 19.04 -14.23 -22.76
N ARG A 354 19.74 -13.82 -21.69
CA ARG A 354 19.51 -14.27 -20.31
C ARG A 354 18.26 -13.56 -19.74
N ALA A 355 17.47 -14.25 -18.94
CA ALA A 355 16.36 -13.63 -18.21
C ALA A 355 16.87 -12.50 -17.31
N ARG A 356 16.17 -11.38 -17.28
CA ARG A 356 16.32 -10.32 -16.26
C ARG A 356 15.19 -10.46 -15.25
N TRP A 357 15.51 -10.18 -14.00
CA TRP A 357 14.56 -10.30 -12.91
C TRP A 357 14.29 -8.93 -12.29
N GLU A 358 13.03 -8.63 -12.10
CA GLU A 358 12.60 -7.53 -11.27
C GLU A 358 12.64 -7.92 -9.80
N ALA A 359 12.23 -9.15 -9.49
CA ALA A 359 12.18 -9.72 -8.15
C ALA A 359 13.54 -9.74 -7.43
N VAL A 360 13.49 -10.01 -6.13
CA VAL A 360 14.65 -10.44 -5.33
C VAL A 360 15.16 -11.77 -5.84
N ALA A 361 14.25 -12.72 -6.03
CA ALA A 361 14.50 -14.06 -6.52
C ALA A 361 15.07 -14.09 -7.94
N ASN A 362 15.97 -15.02 -8.22
CA ASN A 362 16.71 -15.13 -9.49
C ASN A 362 16.37 -16.39 -10.30
N GLY A 363 15.68 -17.37 -9.71
CA GLY A 363 15.22 -18.59 -10.38
C GLY A 363 16.26 -19.68 -10.56
N ASP A 364 17.45 -19.59 -9.96
CA ASP A 364 18.48 -20.62 -10.07
C ASP A 364 18.28 -21.77 -9.08
N GLY A 365 17.46 -21.55 -8.03
CA GLY A 365 17.17 -22.51 -6.98
C GLY A 365 18.40 -22.90 -6.14
N GLY A 366 19.46 -22.09 -6.20
CA GLY A 366 20.72 -22.26 -5.50
C GLY A 366 20.79 -21.55 -4.15
N GLY A 367 22.04 -21.31 -3.68
CA GLY A 367 22.27 -20.41 -2.56
C GLY A 367 22.13 -18.93 -2.98
N PRO A 368 22.12 -17.99 -2.00
CA PRO A 368 21.87 -16.58 -2.31
C PRO A 368 22.85 -15.99 -3.32
N LEU A 369 22.32 -15.42 -4.40
CA LEU A 369 23.04 -14.66 -5.43
C LEU A 369 22.33 -13.34 -5.71
N GLY A 370 23.03 -12.39 -6.31
CA GLY A 370 22.47 -11.13 -6.70
C GLY A 370 21.80 -10.38 -5.54
N ARG A 371 20.54 -9.99 -5.70
CA ARG A 371 19.74 -9.28 -4.70
C ARG A 371 19.41 -10.10 -3.46
N GLU A 372 19.39 -11.44 -3.59
CA GLU A 372 19.14 -12.34 -2.47
C GLU A 372 20.22 -12.24 -1.40
N LEU A 373 21.43 -11.79 -1.74
CA LEU A 373 22.52 -11.55 -0.79
C LEU A 373 22.14 -10.53 0.29
N GLU A 374 21.47 -9.41 -0.08
CA GLU A 374 20.99 -8.43 0.90
C GLU A 374 19.95 -9.04 1.85
N VAL A 375 19.00 -9.84 1.31
CA VAL A 375 17.94 -10.47 2.11
C VAL A 375 18.55 -11.54 3.02
N ALA A 376 19.46 -12.38 2.53
CA ALA A 376 20.14 -13.39 3.32
C ALA A 376 20.88 -12.77 4.51
N ARG A 377 21.59 -11.66 4.28
CA ARG A 377 22.29 -10.92 5.34
C ARG A 377 21.31 -10.38 6.38
N LEU A 378 20.19 -9.77 5.94
CA LEU A 378 19.17 -9.22 6.82
C LEU A 378 18.55 -10.30 7.71
N LEU A 379 18.12 -11.41 7.11
CA LEU A 379 17.53 -12.55 7.83
C LEU A 379 18.53 -13.17 8.82
N GLY A 380 19.81 -13.33 8.41
CA GLY A 380 20.87 -13.85 9.28
C GLY A 380 21.18 -12.91 10.46
N ALA A 381 21.15 -11.61 10.25
CA ALA A 381 21.32 -10.63 11.31
C ALA A 381 20.18 -10.67 12.33
N TRP A 382 18.93 -10.80 11.87
CA TRP A 382 17.78 -10.93 12.76
C TRP A 382 17.79 -12.24 13.54
N LYS A 383 18.21 -13.36 12.95
CA LYS A 383 18.43 -14.62 13.66
C LYS A 383 19.46 -14.47 14.79
N LYS A 384 20.62 -13.87 14.50
CA LYS A 384 21.67 -13.61 15.50
C LYS A 384 21.19 -12.68 16.63
N ALA A 385 20.35 -11.71 16.31
CA ALA A 385 19.73 -10.79 17.29
C ALA A 385 18.50 -11.38 17.98
N HIS A 386 18.14 -12.65 17.73
CA HIS A 386 16.97 -13.33 18.31
C HIS A 386 15.66 -12.58 18.07
N VAL A 387 15.52 -11.90 16.94
CA VAL A 387 14.29 -11.21 16.56
C VAL A 387 13.17 -12.25 16.36
N LYS A 388 12.01 -11.99 16.97
CA LYS A 388 10.83 -12.87 16.85
C LYS A 388 9.62 -12.09 16.33
N ASN A 389 8.61 -12.85 15.85
CA ASN A 389 7.33 -12.33 15.42
C ASN A 389 7.48 -11.30 14.28
N VAL A 390 8.22 -11.69 13.24
CA VAL A 390 8.33 -10.93 11.99
C VAL A 390 7.38 -11.56 10.97
N VAL A 391 6.58 -10.73 10.30
CA VAL A 391 5.75 -11.09 9.16
C VAL A 391 5.96 -10.09 8.04
N TRP A 392 5.86 -10.55 6.80
CA TRP A 392 5.89 -9.69 5.61
C TRP A 392 4.49 -9.56 5.03
N VAL A 393 4.13 -8.36 4.58
CA VAL A 393 2.90 -8.08 3.83
C VAL A 393 3.27 -7.40 2.52
N THR A 394 2.75 -7.93 1.41
CA THR A 394 3.12 -7.55 0.04
C THR A 394 1.91 -7.49 -0.88
N ALA A 395 2.09 -6.95 -2.10
CA ALA A 395 1.11 -6.89 -3.18
C ALA A 395 1.77 -7.17 -4.55
N ASP A 396 1.74 -6.27 -5.53
CA ASP A 396 2.42 -6.25 -6.82
C ASP A 396 1.97 -7.35 -7.82
N VAL A 397 1.87 -8.58 -7.39
CA VAL A 397 1.69 -9.74 -8.28
C VAL A 397 0.22 -10.08 -8.59
N HIS A 398 -0.71 -9.28 -8.11
CA HIS A 398 -2.13 -9.27 -8.46
C HIS A 398 -2.89 -10.59 -8.21
N TYR A 399 -2.57 -11.25 -7.10
CA TYR A 399 -3.33 -12.36 -6.52
C TYR A 399 -3.10 -12.42 -5.01
N THR A 400 -3.78 -13.31 -4.30
CA THR A 400 -3.57 -13.46 -2.85
C THR A 400 -2.97 -14.80 -2.52
N ALA A 401 -1.99 -14.81 -1.57
CA ALA A 401 -1.30 -16.02 -1.14
C ALA A 401 -0.77 -15.90 0.29
N ALA A 402 -0.53 -17.05 0.91
CA ALA A 402 0.21 -17.21 2.16
C ALA A 402 1.42 -18.11 1.91
N HIS A 403 2.62 -17.57 2.10
CA HIS A 403 3.88 -18.29 1.93
C HIS A 403 4.55 -18.47 3.30
N LEU A 404 5.01 -19.72 3.57
CA LEU A 404 5.82 -20.03 4.74
C LEU A 404 7.26 -20.30 4.30
N TYR A 405 8.17 -19.46 4.72
CA TYR A 405 9.61 -19.62 4.51
C TYR A 405 10.21 -20.44 5.66
N SER A 406 10.95 -21.51 5.33
CA SER A 406 11.52 -22.40 6.34
C SER A 406 12.94 -22.82 5.98
N PRO A 407 13.89 -22.77 6.94
CA PRO A 407 15.26 -23.26 6.75
C PRO A 407 15.34 -24.71 6.30
N GLU A 408 14.38 -25.55 6.71
CA GLU A 408 14.37 -26.98 6.37
C GLU A 408 14.15 -27.25 4.87
N ARG A 409 13.55 -26.28 4.16
CA ARG A 409 13.31 -26.36 2.70
C ARG A 409 14.27 -25.48 1.91
N ALA A 410 15.03 -24.62 2.59
CA ALA A 410 15.84 -23.58 1.98
C ALA A 410 17.24 -24.08 1.59
N LYS A 411 17.86 -23.38 0.63
CA LYS A 411 19.29 -23.49 0.35
C LYS A 411 20.12 -22.62 1.30
N PHE A 412 19.58 -21.46 1.68
CA PHE A 412 20.14 -20.62 2.74
C PHE A 412 19.37 -20.89 4.04
N THR A 413 20.07 -21.35 5.09
CA THR A 413 19.44 -21.86 6.33
C THR A 413 19.63 -20.97 7.54
N GLU A 414 20.41 -19.86 7.41
CA GLU A 414 20.75 -19.00 8.52
C GLU A 414 19.64 -17.95 8.83
N PHE A 415 18.39 -18.42 8.99
CA PHE A 415 17.24 -17.59 9.40
C PHE A 415 16.26 -18.39 10.25
N ASP A 416 15.36 -17.70 10.96
CA ASP A 416 14.21 -18.28 11.63
C ASP A 416 13.00 -18.31 10.66
N PRO A 417 12.10 -19.31 10.73
CA PRO A 417 10.92 -19.36 9.88
C PRO A 417 10.09 -18.09 9.97
N PHE A 418 9.54 -17.63 8.85
CA PHE A 418 8.68 -16.46 8.79
C PHE A 418 7.56 -16.61 7.75
N TRP A 419 6.51 -15.81 7.90
CA TRP A 419 5.40 -15.73 6.97
C TRP A 419 5.49 -14.50 6.09
N GLU A 420 5.11 -14.69 4.83
CA GLU A 420 4.83 -13.63 3.88
C GLU A 420 3.39 -13.79 3.38
N PHE A 421 2.65 -12.69 3.41
CA PHE A 421 1.27 -12.66 2.97
C PHE A 421 1.14 -11.67 1.82
N VAL A 422 0.68 -12.18 0.69
CA VAL A 422 0.48 -11.42 -0.54
C VAL A 422 -0.99 -11.08 -0.67
N SER A 423 -1.33 -9.84 -1.00
CA SER A 423 -2.73 -9.47 -1.26
C SER A 423 -2.84 -8.25 -2.16
N GLY A 424 -3.48 -8.44 -3.29
CA GLY A 424 -3.79 -7.48 -4.34
C GLY A 424 -4.50 -8.21 -5.50
N PRO A 425 -4.95 -7.50 -6.51
CA PRO A 425 -5.04 -6.05 -6.62
C PRO A 425 -6.32 -5.49 -5.96
N LEU A 426 -6.34 -4.18 -5.69
CA LEU A 426 -7.55 -3.46 -5.27
C LEU A 426 -8.50 -3.18 -6.44
N ASN A 427 -7.98 -2.68 -7.55
CA ASN A 427 -8.76 -2.41 -8.76
C ASN A 427 -7.86 -2.37 -10.00
N ALA A 428 -7.19 -3.47 -10.29
CA ALA A 428 -6.35 -3.65 -11.47
C ALA A 428 -6.60 -5.04 -12.07
N GLY A 429 -5.95 -5.37 -13.17
CA GLY A 429 -6.00 -6.70 -13.75
C GLY A 429 -5.39 -7.75 -12.82
N THR A 430 -5.75 -9.00 -12.99
CA THR A 430 -5.30 -10.08 -12.13
C THR A 430 -4.43 -11.09 -12.88
N PHE A 431 -3.42 -11.64 -12.20
CA PHE A 431 -2.41 -12.51 -12.78
C PHE A 431 -2.10 -13.69 -11.86
N GLY A 432 -1.10 -14.49 -12.21
CA GLY A 432 -0.53 -15.54 -11.39
C GLY A 432 -1.27 -16.89 -11.39
N PRO A 433 -0.96 -17.79 -10.43
CA PRO A 433 0.15 -17.60 -9.48
C PRO A 433 1.50 -17.72 -10.17
N GLY A 434 2.50 -16.95 -9.69
CA GLY A 434 3.88 -17.04 -10.15
C GLY A 434 4.64 -18.22 -9.55
N ALA A 435 5.80 -18.56 -10.13
CA ALA A 435 6.70 -19.57 -9.60
C ALA A 435 7.55 -19.00 -8.45
N LEU A 436 7.94 -19.87 -7.51
CA LEU A 436 8.79 -19.52 -6.38
C LEU A 436 10.22 -20.04 -6.57
N ASP A 437 11.20 -19.29 -6.10
CA ASP A 437 12.59 -19.70 -5.97
C ASP A 437 12.85 -20.42 -4.64
N GLY A 438 13.73 -21.42 -4.65
CA GLY A 438 14.04 -22.26 -3.51
C GLY A 438 15.07 -21.71 -2.52
N THR A 439 15.71 -20.57 -2.80
CA THR A 439 16.82 -20.02 -2.00
C THR A 439 16.45 -19.88 -0.51
N PHE A 440 15.29 -19.33 -0.20
CA PHE A 440 14.76 -19.19 1.17
C PHE A 440 13.66 -20.21 1.52
N GLY A 441 13.47 -21.25 0.70
CA GLY A 441 12.56 -22.37 0.98
C GLY A 441 11.10 -21.99 1.18
N PRO A 442 10.47 -21.17 0.34
CA PRO A 442 9.05 -20.85 0.46
C PRO A 442 8.16 -22.05 0.15
N GLU A 443 7.06 -22.15 0.88
CA GLU A 443 5.94 -23.05 0.63
C GLU A 443 4.68 -22.23 0.40
N VAL A 444 3.94 -22.54 -0.66
CA VAL A 444 2.60 -22.01 -0.87
C VAL A 444 1.62 -22.76 0.02
N VAL A 445 1.26 -22.16 1.15
CA VAL A 445 0.27 -22.72 2.08
C VAL A 445 -1.15 -22.46 1.59
N PHE A 446 -1.35 -21.30 0.96
CA PHE A 446 -2.59 -20.93 0.33
C PHE A 446 -2.30 -20.01 -0.86
N ALA A 447 -3.07 -20.12 -1.93
CA ALA A 447 -3.11 -19.16 -3.01
C ALA A 447 -4.49 -19.12 -3.66
N LYS A 448 -4.94 -17.93 -4.05
CA LYS A 448 -6.09 -17.71 -4.94
C LYS A 448 -5.69 -16.72 -6.01
N ALA A 449 -5.69 -17.20 -7.25
CA ALA A 449 -5.31 -16.49 -8.46
C ALA A 449 -6.30 -16.81 -9.58
N PRO A 450 -6.25 -16.12 -10.72
CA PRO A 450 -7.03 -16.49 -11.90
C PRO A 450 -6.79 -17.94 -12.34
N PRO A 451 -7.75 -18.57 -13.01
CA PRO A 451 -7.56 -19.89 -13.59
C PRO A 451 -6.37 -19.93 -14.55
N LYS A 452 -5.68 -21.07 -14.62
CA LYS A 452 -4.51 -21.25 -15.50
C LYS A 452 -4.82 -20.81 -16.93
N GLY A 453 -3.94 -20.01 -17.51
CA GLY A 453 -4.06 -19.46 -18.87
C GLY A 453 -4.96 -18.24 -18.97
N GLN A 454 -5.50 -17.75 -17.86
CA GLN A 454 -6.23 -16.48 -17.81
C GLN A 454 -5.37 -15.43 -17.10
N ALA A 455 -5.36 -14.24 -17.67
CA ALA A 455 -4.62 -13.11 -17.13
C ALA A 455 -5.38 -11.82 -17.39
N ASN A 456 -5.05 -10.78 -16.67
CA ASN A 456 -5.66 -9.45 -16.78
C ASN A 456 -7.20 -9.49 -16.71
N LEU A 457 -7.75 -10.27 -15.77
CA LEU A 457 -9.19 -10.31 -15.57
C LEU A 457 -9.68 -8.99 -14.95
N PRO A 458 -10.89 -8.53 -15.32
CA PRO A 458 -11.47 -7.31 -14.76
C PRO A 458 -11.82 -7.47 -13.27
N PRO A 459 -11.95 -6.37 -12.53
CA PRO A 459 -12.42 -6.42 -11.15
C PRO A 459 -13.74 -7.16 -10.95
N SER A 460 -14.65 -7.13 -11.92
CA SER A 460 -15.91 -7.89 -11.91
C SER A 460 -15.75 -9.41 -11.92
N ALA A 461 -14.55 -9.93 -12.21
CA ALA A 461 -14.27 -11.36 -12.14
C ALA A 461 -14.07 -11.87 -10.70
N GLY A 462 -14.01 -10.97 -9.69
CA GLY A 462 -13.95 -11.36 -8.28
C GLY A 462 -12.56 -11.79 -7.78
N TYR A 463 -11.49 -11.43 -8.49
CA TYR A 463 -10.11 -11.72 -8.10
C TYR A 463 -9.39 -10.48 -7.55
N GLN A 464 -10.13 -9.59 -6.90
CA GLN A 464 -9.58 -8.51 -6.07
C GLN A 464 -9.53 -8.97 -4.62
N PHE A 465 -8.42 -8.63 -3.93
CA PHE A 465 -8.16 -9.14 -2.60
C PHE A 465 -7.58 -8.09 -1.68
N PHE A 466 -7.84 -8.25 -0.39
CA PHE A 466 -7.13 -7.55 0.66
C PHE A 466 -6.83 -8.48 1.84
N GLY A 467 -5.79 -8.19 2.57
CA GLY A 467 -5.44 -8.91 3.78
C GLY A 467 -5.85 -8.15 5.04
N GLU A 468 -6.04 -8.88 6.12
CA GLU A 468 -6.34 -8.36 7.46
C GLU A 468 -5.43 -9.04 8.49
N LEU A 469 -4.74 -8.23 9.29
CA LEU A 469 -4.03 -8.66 10.49
C LEU A 469 -4.78 -8.15 11.71
N GLU A 470 -5.07 -9.02 12.65
CA GLU A 470 -5.70 -8.69 13.92
C GLU A 470 -4.84 -9.22 15.06
N VAL A 471 -4.34 -8.31 15.91
CA VAL A 471 -3.56 -8.69 17.10
C VAL A 471 -4.44 -8.55 18.32
N ASP A 472 -4.65 -9.63 19.03
CA ASP A 472 -5.43 -9.64 20.27
C ASP A 472 -4.67 -8.95 21.40
N GLY A 473 -5.33 -8.02 22.08
CA GLY A 473 -4.71 -7.23 23.14
C GLY A 473 -4.39 -8.01 24.41
N LYS A 474 -5.00 -9.18 24.62
CA LYS A 474 -4.83 -10.00 25.81
C LYS A 474 -3.74 -11.05 25.63
N SER A 475 -3.83 -11.84 24.55
CA SER A 475 -2.88 -12.92 24.26
C SER A 475 -1.66 -12.41 23.48
N GLY A 476 -1.79 -11.33 22.70
CA GLY A 476 -0.81 -10.89 21.73
C GLY A 476 -0.72 -11.80 20.51
N GLU A 477 -1.63 -12.75 20.35
CA GLU A 477 -1.75 -13.60 19.18
C GLU A 477 -2.14 -12.74 17.96
N MET A 478 -1.55 -13.03 16.79
CA MET A 478 -1.93 -12.41 15.53
C MET A 478 -2.78 -13.38 14.72
N ARG A 479 -3.96 -12.95 14.33
CA ARG A 479 -4.79 -13.63 13.35
C ARG A 479 -4.62 -12.95 11.99
N VAL A 480 -4.27 -13.73 10.98
CA VAL A 480 -4.16 -13.29 9.59
C VAL A 480 -5.36 -13.82 8.82
N VAL A 481 -6.00 -12.96 8.03
CA VAL A 481 -7.13 -13.35 7.16
C VAL A 481 -6.90 -12.78 5.77
N LEU A 482 -6.92 -13.62 4.75
CA LEU A 482 -6.96 -13.21 3.35
C LEU A 482 -8.41 -13.17 2.89
N ARG A 483 -8.82 -12.04 2.30
CA ARG A 483 -10.22 -11.76 1.96
C ARG A 483 -10.41 -11.44 0.50
N ASP A 484 -11.60 -11.75 0.00
CA ASP A 484 -12.03 -11.29 -1.32
C ASP A 484 -12.55 -9.84 -1.29
N TRP A 485 -12.93 -9.34 -2.45
CA TRP A 485 -13.42 -7.98 -2.66
C TRP A 485 -14.75 -7.63 -1.96
N GLU A 486 -15.51 -8.63 -1.51
CA GLU A 486 -16.73 -8.46 -0.70
C GLU A 486 -16.46 -8.56 0.81
N GLY A 487 -15.22 -8.89 1.18
CA GLY A 487 -14.77 -9.04 2.56
C GLY A 487 -14.95 -10.45 3.13
N ALA A 488 -15.35 -11.44 2.32
CA ALA A 488 -15.44 -12.82 2.77
C ALA A 488 -14.03 -13.41 3.02
N ALA A 489 -13.88 -14.18 4.09
CA ALA A 489 -12.63 -14.85 4.40
C ALA A 489 -12.40 -16.03 3.44
N LEU A 490 -11.24 -16.02 2.79
CA LEU A 490 -10.79 -17.08 1.89
C LEU A 490 -9.86 -18.06 2.61
N TRP A 491 -9.05 -17.55 3.51
CA TRP A 491 -8.10 -18.30 4.31
C TRP A 491 -7.78 -17.52 5.58
N GLU A 492 -7.48 -18.24 6.66
CA GLU A 492 -7.06 -17.61 7.92
C GLU A 492 -6.07 -18.47 8.71
N ARG A 493 -5.25 -17.82 9.53
CA ARG A 493 -4.28 -18.43 10.41
C ARG A 493 -4.03 -17.62 11.66
N ALA A 494 -3.95 -18.29 12.81
CA ALA A 494 -3.44 -17.71 14.06
C ALA A 494 -1.92 -17.95 14.14
N LEU A 495 -1.19 -16.93 14.57
CA LEU A 495 0.26 -16.92 14.79
C LEU A 495 0.50 -16.46 16.23
N GLY A 496 1.26 -17.22 17.00
CA GLY A 496 1.51 -16.98 18.42
C GLY A 496 2.98 -16.94 18.79
#